data_00b760144db2b5867b65a3e18f883a34
#
_entry.id   00b760144db2b5867b65a3e18f883a34
#
_cell.length_a   1.000
_cell.length_b   1.000
_cell.length_c   1.000
_cell.angle_alpha   90.00
_cell.angle_beta   90.00
_cell.angle_gamma   90.00
#
_symmetry.space_group_name_H-M   'P 1'
#
loop_
_entity.id
_entity.type
_entity.pdbx_description
1 polymer ?
#
loop_
_entity_poly.entity_id
_entity_poly.type
_entity_poly.pdbx_seq_one_letter_code
_entity_poly.pdbx_strand_id
1 'polypeptide(L)'
;MENDGAICYIEDKRSAEREAGKGRIVMLRLSELSEENWREAASLSVKEEQKEFVAPAIGIIARGYVYRGCRGRVFVLEDDGRVVGLALVREFTDEPLGYDLQQFMIDRRYQGRGFGSRALDLILNELKEENRWDHVEVCVKKKDTEAIRLYEKHGFRDSGYVDEDVPDAVNMICRLTENRP
;
A
#
# COMPACT_ATOMS: atom_id res chain seq x y z
N MET A 1 -4.32 9.29 -31.36
CA MET A 1 -3.04 9.47 -30.63
C MET A 1 -3.18 8.63 -29.38
N GLU A 2 -2.70 7.41 -29.50
CA GLU A 2 -2.73 6.40 -28.44
C GLU A 2 -1.70 6.78 -27.39
N ASN A 3 -2.15 6.92 -26.15
CA ASN A 3 -1.27 7.16 -25.02
C ASN A 3 -1.16 5.82 -24.28
N ASP A 4 -0.23 4.98 -24.76
CA ASP A 4 0.16 3.75 -24.07
C ASP A 4 0.80 4.12 -22.74
N GLY A 5 0.03 4.03 -21.67
CA GLY A 5 0.53 4.05 -20.30
C GLY A 5 1.43 2.84 -20.07
N ALA A 6 2.70 2.98 -20.38
CA ALA A 6 3.69 1.95 -20.12
C ALA A 6 3.86 1.78 -18.61
N ILE A 7 3.27 0.72 -18.06
CA ILE A 7 3.56 0.24 -16.71
C ILE A 7 4.99 -0.24 -16.73
N CYS A 8 5.86 0.41 -15.93
CA CYS A 8 7.26 0.05 -15.82
C CYS A 8 7.38 -1.29 -15.08
N TYR A 9 7.75 -2.35 -15.81
CA TYR A 9 8.12 -3.62 -15.22
C TYR A 9 9.53 -3.51 -14.63
N ILE A 10 9.62 -3.38 -13.32
CA ILE A 10 10.90 -3.54 -12.64
C ILE A 10 11.09 -5.04 -12.37
N GLU A 11 11.75 -5.72 -13.31
CA GLU A 11 12.36 -7.00 -13.03
C GLU A 11 13.61 -6.77 -12.16
N ASP A 12 13.47 -6.85 -10.86
CA ASP A 12 14.65 -6.98 -9.99
C ASP A 12 15.23 -8.41 -10.13
N LYS A 13 16.10 -8.57 -11.12
CA LYS A 13 16.84 -9.82 -11.36
C LYS A 13 17.75 -10.23 -10.19
N ARG A 14 18.00 -9.36 -9.23
CA ARG A 14 18.90 -9.63 -8.10
C ARG A 14 18.22 -10.30 -6.92
N SER A 15 16.89 -10.15 -6.76
CA SER A 15 16.13 -10.87 -5.74
C SER A 15 15.79 -12.30 -6.16
N ALA A 16 15.71 -12.59 -7.45
CA ALA A 16 15.37 -13.91 -8.00
C ALA A 16 16.48 -14.97 -7.78
N GLU A 17 17.75 -14.57 -7.65
CA GLU A 17 18.88 -15.50 -7.55
C GLU A 17 19.18 -15.99 -6.12
N ARG A 18 18.57 -15.44 -5.08
CA ARG A 18 18.87 -15.79 -3.68
C ARG A 18 17.94 -16.83 -3.04
N GLU A 19 16.85 -17.21 -3.68
CA GLU A 19 15.86 -18.17 -3.14
C GLU A 19 15.68 -19.44 -4.00
N ALA A 20 16.71 -19.91 -4.67
CA ALA A 20 16.71 -21.20 -5.38
C ALA A 20 16.76 -22.43 -4.43
N GLY A 21 16.07 -22.32 -3.30
CA GLY A 21 15.92 -23.38 -2.31
C GLY A 21 14.51 -23.45 -1.79
N LYS A 22 13.62 -24.23 -2.44
CA LYS A 22 12.27 -24.55 -1.98
C LYS A 22 11.32 -23.36 -1.80
N GLY A 23 10.76 -22.86 -2.91
CA GLY A 23 9.64 -21.90 -2.83
C GLY A 23 9.31 -21.40 -4.22
N ARG A 24 8.04 -21.47 -4.59
CA ARG A 24 7.47 -20.78 -5.75
C ARG A 24 7.96 -19.32 -5.73
N ILE A 25 8.57 -18.85 -6.81
CA ILE A 25 8.90 -17.43 -6.96
C ILE A 25 7.57 -16.67 -6.94
N VAL A 26 7.35 -15.89 -5.89
CA VAL A 26 6.18 -15.03 -5.74
C VAL A 26 6.46 -13.77 -6.55
N MET A 27 5.81 -13.63 -7.70
CA MET A 27 5.93 -12.43 -8.54
C MET A 27 4.79 -11.46 -8.19
N LEU A 28 4.89 -10.86 -7.00
CA LEU A 28 3.94 -9.82 -6.61
C LEU A 28 4.16 -8.58 -7.48
N ARG A 29 3.07 -8.04 -8.02
CA ARG A 29 3.07 -6.81 -8.80
C ARG A 29 1.98 -5.85 -8.32
N LEU A 30 2.18 -4.56 -8.57
CA LEU A 30 1.14 -3.55 -8.50
C LEU A 30 0.46 -3.44 -9.87
N SER A 31 -0.85 -3.29 -9.88
CA SER A 31 -1.63 -2.90 -11.06
C SER A 31 -2.68 -1.87 -10.65
N GLU A 32 -3.22 -1.16 -11.61
CA GLU A 32 -4.35 -0.29 -11.37
C GLU A 32 -5.65 -1.09 -11.31
N LEU A 33 -6.67 -0.52 -10.67
CA LEU A 33 -8.01 -1.07 -10.69
C LEU A 33 -8.60 -0.95 -12.10
N SER A 34 -9.10 -2.05 -12.65
CA SER A 34 -9.59 -2.14 -14.02
C SER A 34 -10.89 -2.94 -14.13
N GLU A 35 -11.47 -2.98 -15.33
CA GLU A 35 -12.66 -3.78 -15.61
C GLU A 35 -12.41 -5.29 -15.40
N GLU A 36 -11.17 -5.74 -15.56
CA GLU A 36 -10.79 -7.15 -15.43
C GLU A 36 -10.64 -7.59 -13.99
N ASN A 37 -10.09 -6.72 -13.10
CA ASN A 37 -9.70 -7.12 -11.74
C ASN A 37 -10.62 -6.60 -10.63
N TRP A 38 -11.51 -5.59 -10.88
CA TRP A 38 -12.28 -4.95 -9.82
C TRP A 38 -13.20 -5.89 -9.05
N ARG A 39 -13.77 -6.92 -9.71
CA ARG A 39 -14.69 -7.87 -9.03
C ARG A 39 -13.95 -8.73 -8.04
N GLU A 40 -12.77 -9.23 -8.41
CA GLU A 40 -11.92 -9.99 -7.51
C GLU A 40 -11.42 -9.09 -6.38
N ALA A 41 -10.94 -7.89 -6.71
CA ALA A 41 -10.52 -6.87 -5.74
C ALA A 41 -11.63 -6.56 -4.72
N ALA A 42 -12.87 -6.34 -5.16
CA ALA A 42 -14.01 -6.05 -4.29
C ALA A 42 -14.41 -7.22 -3.37
N SER A 43 -14.04 -8.45 -3.73
CA SER A 43 -14.34 -9.66 -2.96
C SER A 43 -13.35 -9.96 -1.82
N LEU A 44 -12.24 -9.22 -1.75
CA LEU A 44 -11.20 -9.41 -0.73
C LEU A 44 -11.75 -9.13 0.67
N SER A 45 -11.21 -9.84 1.64
CA SER A 45 -11.56 -9.64 3.05
C SER A 45 -10.38 -9.91 3.96
N VAL A 46 -10.29 -9.16 5.04
CA VAL A 46 -9.35 -9.42 6.12
C VAL A 46 -9.94 -10.41 7.13
N LYS A 47 -9.16 -10.83 8.12
CA LYS A 47 -9.64 -11.61 9.24
C LYS A 47 -10.65 -10.81 10.07
N GLU A 48 -11.50 -11.48 10.84
CA GLU A 48 -12.59 -10.85 11.59
C GLU A 48 -12.07 -9.77 12.55
N GLU A 49 -11.00 -10.08 13.27
CA GLU A 49 -10.36 -9.18 14.23
C GLU A 49 -9.70 -7.94 13.59
N GLN A 50 -9.49 -7.95 12.29
CA GLN A 50 -8.90 -6.83 11.55
C GLN A 50 -9.93 -5.89 10.92
N LYS A 51 -11.21 -6.26 10.92
CA LYS A 51 -12.27 -5.46 10.29
C LYS A 51 -12.51 -4.10 10.95
N GLU A 52 -12.08 -3.93 12.18
CA GLU A 52 -12.14 -2.63 12.87
C GLU A 52 -11.01 -1.68 12.44
N PHE A 53 -9.95 -2.17 11.77
CA PHE A 53 -8.77 -1.41 11.41
C PHE A 53 -8.74 -0.96 9.95
N VAL A 54 -9.41 -1.70 9.08
CA VAL A 54 -9.40 -1.42 7.64
C VAL A 54 -10.81 -1.47 7.04
N ALA A 55 -11.08 -0.57 6.11
CA ALA A 55 -12.36 -0.56 5.42
C ALA A 55 -12.58 -1.84 4.59
N PRO A 56 -13.84 -2.27 4.38
CA PRO A 56 -14.13 -3.32 3.42
C PRO A 56 -13.57 -2.99 2.03
N ALA A 57 -13.13 -3.99 1.28
CA ALA A 57 -12.49 -3.81 -0.03
C ALA A 57 -13.30 -2.91 -0.99
N ILE A 58 -14.62 -3.10 -1.06
CA ILE A 58 -15.49 -2.22 -1.85
C ILE A 58 -15.48 -0.77 -1.36
N GLY A 59 -15.32 -0.55 -0.06
CA GLY A 59 -15.20 0.78 0.54
C GLY A 59 -13.87 1.44 0.17
N ILE A 60 -12.77 0.68 0.10
CA ILE A 60 -11.47 1.15 -0.37
C ILE A 60 -11.58 1.61 -1.83
N ILE A 61 -12.20 0.79 -2.69
CA ILE A 61 -12.42 1.10 -4.11
C ILE A 61 -13.26 2.38 -4.26
N ALA A 62 -14.35 2.50 -3.51
CA ALA A 62 -15.22 3.68 -3.55
C ALA A 62 -14.47 4.96 -3.10
N ARG A 63 -13.63 4.86 -2.07
CA ARG A 63 -12.79 5.98 -1.60
C ARG A 63 -11.79 6.42 -2.67
N GLY A 64 -11.21 5.50 -3.45
CA GLY A 64 -10.34 5.85 -4.57
C GLY A 64 -11.04 6.79 -5.56
N TYR A 65 -12.32 6.53 -5.88
CA TYR A 65 -13.12 7.42 -6.71
C TYR A 65 -13.43 8.76 -6.02
N VAL A 66 -13.80 8.74 -4.73
CA VAL A 66 -14.08 9.97 -3.97
C VAL A 66 -12.86 10.87 -3.88
N TYR A 67 -11.68 10.28 -3.64
CA TYR A 67 -10.41 11.01 -3.50
C TYR A 67 -9.68 11.29 -4.83
N ARG A 68 -10.32 11.09 -5.99
CA ARG A 68 -9.69 11.36 -7.28
C ARG A 68 -9.22 12.82 -7.45
N GLY A 69 -9.87 13.77 -6.76
CA GLY A 69 -9.46 15.17 -6.75
C GLY A 69 -8.14 15.44 -6.05
N CYS A 70 -7.74 14.60 -5.10
CA CYS A 70 -6.44 14.59 -4.44
C CYS A 70 -5.58 13.39 -4.86
N ARG A 71 -5.67 13.03 -6.14
CA ARG A 71 -4.93 11.94 -6.79
C ARG A 71 -5.09 10.57 -6.09
N GLY A 72 -6.27 10.35 -5.52
CA GLY A 72 -6.61 9.06 -4.92
C GLY A 72 -6.59 7.95 -5.97
N ARG A 73 -5.81 6.91 -5.73
CA ARG A 73 -5.67 5.75 -6.62
C ARG A 73 -5.61 4.46 -5.80
N VAL A 74 -6.27 3.45 -6.34
CA VAL A 74 -6.31 2.13 -5.74
C VAL A 74 -5.32 1.24 -6.48
N PHE A 75 -4.28 0.83 -5.78
CA PHE A 75 -3.39 -0.23 -6.24
C PHE A 75 -3.99 -1.60 -5.95
N VAL A 76 -3.98 -2.46 -6.94
CA VAL A 76 -4.32 -3.87 -6.84
C VAL A 76 -3.03 -4.66 -6.75
N LEU A 77 -2.91 -5.49 -5.73
CA LEU A 77 -1.76 -6.36 -5.49
C LEU A 77 -2.06 -7.72 -6.10
N GLU A 78 -1.26 -8.14 -7.07
CA GLU A 78 -1.46 -9.39 -7.79
C GLU A 78 -0.28 -10.34 -7.65
N ASP A 79 -0.56 -11.62 -7.40
CA ASP A 79 0.40 -12.72 -7.44
C ASP A 79 -0.08 -13.77 -8.43
N ASP A 80 0.66 -13.97 -9.51
CA ASP A 80 0.36 -14.98 -10.53
C ASP A 80 -1.09 -14.87 -11.07
N GLY A 81 -1.50 -13.63 -11.41
CA GLY A 81 -2.82 -13.34 -11.95
C GLY A 81 -3.97 -13.44 -10.95
N ARG A 82 -3.69 -13.49 -9.65
CA ARG A 82 -4.69 -13.48 -8.57
C ARG A 82 -4.56 -12.22 -7.74
N VAL A 83 -5.66 -11.59 -7.45
CA VAL A 83 -5.69 -10.44 -6.56
C VAL A 83 -5.51 -10.89 -5.10
N VAL A 84 -4.44 -10.40 -4.46
CA VAL A 84 -4.08 -10.79 -3.09
C VAL A 84 -4.25 -9.67 -2.07
N GLY A 85 -4.42 -8.42 -2.53
CA GLY A 85 -4.58 -7.27 -1.64
C GLY A 85 -4.91 -5.99 -2.39
N LEU A 86 -5.12 -4.93 -1.63
CA LEU A 86 -5.40 -3.57 -2.09
C LEU A 86 -4.62 -2.55 -1.26
N ALA A 87 -4.26 -1.44 -1.91
CA ALA A 87 -3.84 -0.23 -1.23
C ALA A 87 -4.52 0.99 -1.84
N LEU A 88 -4.89 1.96 -1.03
CA LEU A 88 -5.36 3.27 -1.45
C LEU A 88 -4.33 4.31 -1.02
N VAL A 89 -3.76 4.99 -2.01
CA VAL A 89 -2.88 6.14 -1.80
C VAL A 89 -3.57 7.38 -2.33
N ARG A 90 -3.43 8.49 -1.62
CA ARG A 90 -3.82 9.83 -2.09
C ARG A 90 -2.74 10.84 -1.69
N GLU A 91 -2.90 12.08 -2.12
CA GLU A 91 -2.04 13.18 -1.68
C GLU A 91 -2.78 14.04 -0.65
N PHE A 92 -2.07 14.59 0.33
CA PHE A 92 -2.63 15.62 1.19
C PHE A 92 -2.92 16.88 0.38
N THR A 93 -4.02 17.57 0.72
CA THR A 93 -4.42 18.84 0.09
C THR A 93 -3.97 20.06 0.87
N ASP A 94 -3.61 19.84 2.14
CA ASP A 94 -3.18 20.88 3.08
C ASP A 94 -1.75 20.59 3.54
N GLU A 95 -1.00 21.62 3.90
CA GLU A 95 0.37 21.49 4.39
C GLU A 95 0.44 20.76 5.76
N PRO A 96 1.40 19.88 5.97
CA PRO A 96 2.49 19.52 5.04
C PRO A 96 2.00 18.57 3.92
N LEU A 97 2.36 18.89 2.67
CA LEU A 97 2.00 18.07 1.52
C LEU A 97 2.83 16.78 1.51
N GLY A 98 2.19 15.68 1.18
CA GLY A 98 2.81 14.35 1.15
C GLY A 98 1.88 13.30 0.59
N TYR A 99 2.33 12.06 0.54
CA TYR A 99 1.45 10.93 0.25
C TYR A 99 0.79 10.44 1.55
N ASP A 100 -0.48 10.04 1.43
CA ASP A 100 -1.24 9.35 2.47
C ASP A 100 -1.54 7.92 2.00
N LEU A 101 -0.93 6.92 2.62
CA LEU A 101 -1.31 5.52 2.48
C LEU A 101 -2.57 5.27 3.33
N GLN A 102 -3.71 5.68 2.77
CA GLN A 102 -4.99 5.79 3.47
C GLN A 102 -5.59 4.44 3.85
N GLN A 103 -5.35 3.39 3.03
CA GLN A 103 -5.78 2.03 3.30
C GLN A 103 -4.77 1.04 2.73
N PHE A 104 -4.56 -0.05 3.44
CA PHE A 104 -3.72 -1.15 2.99
C PHE A 104 -4.25 -2.47 3.55
N MET A 105 -4.46 -3.46 2.69
CA MET A 105 -4.92 -4.78 3.11
C MET A 105 -4.34 -5.91 2.28
N ILE A 106 -4.08 -7.03 2.93
CA ILE A 106 -3.84 -8.33 2.29
C ILE A 106 -5.02 -9.23 2.64
N ASP A 107 -5.59 -9.89 1.65
CA ASP A 107 -6.69 -10.83 1.86
C ASP A 107 -6.29 -11.95 2.84
N ARG A 108 -7.19 -12.32 3.73
CA ARG A 108 -6.98 -13.31 4.78
C ARG A 108 -6.40 -14.65 4.29
N ARG A 109 -6.70 -15.03 3.02
CA ARG A 109 -6.20 -16.27 2.40
C ARG A 109 -4.71 -16.24 2.12
N TYR A 110 -4.13 -15.04 2.03
CA TYR A 110 -2.74 -14.79 1.62
C TYR A 110 -1.86 -14.21 2.73
N GLN A 111 -2.44 -13.86 3.89
CA GLN A 111 -1.67 -13.36 5.04
C GLN A 111 -0.69 -14.41 5.58
N GLY A 112 0.36 -13.95 6.28
CA GLY A 112 1.39 -14.81 6.86
C GLY A 112 2.41 -15.38 5.84
N ARG A 113 2.33 -14.94 4.56
CA ARG A 113 3.21 -15.39 3.47
C ARG A 113 4.19 -14.33 2.99
N GLY A 114 4.33 -13.24 3.74
CA GLY A 114 5.23 -12.13 3.38
C GLY A 114 4.68 -11.16 2.32
N PHE A 115 3.45 -11.32 1.86
CA PHE A 115 2.86 -10.42 0.86
C PHE A 115 2.77 -8.98 1.35
N GLY A 116 2.39 -8.74 2.62
CA GLY A 116 2.29 -7.39 3.16
C GLY A 116 3.61 -6.63 3.09
N SER A 117 4.72 -7.28 3.46
CA SER A 117 6.06 -6.68 3.42
C SER A 117 6.47 -6.32 1.99
N ARG A 118 6.33 -7.26 1.05
CA ARG A 118 6.69 -7.03 -0.35
C ARG A 118 5.79 -6.00 -1.04
N ALA A 119 4.50 -6.02 -0.72
CA ALA A 119 3.55 -5.04 -1.25
C ALA A 119 3.90 -3.63 -0.79
N LEU A 120 4.26 -3.47 0.48
CA LEU A 120 4.67 -2.18 1.01
C LEU A 120 5.97 -1.69 0.36
N ASP A 121 6.95 -2.58 0.13
CA ASP A 121 8.17 -2.24 -0.62
C ASP A 121 7.85 -1.76 -2.04
N LEU A 122 6.94 -2.45 -2.75
CA LEU A 122 6.52 -2.04 -4.09
C LEU A 122 5.83 -0.68 -4.09
N ILE A 123 4.92 -0.43 -3.14
CA ILE A 123 4.22 0.85 -3.01
C ILE A 123 5.23 1.98 -2.73
N LEU A 124 6.14 1.79 -1.77
CA LEU A 124 7.14 2.79 -1.44
C LEU A 124 8.08 3.09 -2.61
N ASN A 125 8.47 2.08 -3.37
CA ASN A 125 9.28 2.24 -4.58
C ASN A 125 8.51 3.01 -5.66
N GLU A 126 7.25 2.68 -5.91
CA GLU A 126 6.40 3.40 -6.85
C GLU A 126 6.30 4.90 -6.51
N LEU A 127 6.02 5.21 -5.23
CA LEU A 127 5.92 6.59 -4.76
C LEU A 127 7.27 7.33 -4.83
N LYS A 128 8.37 6.62 -4.58
CA LYS A 128 9.73 7.16 -4.71
C LYS A 128 10.08 7.47 -6.16
N GLU A 129 9.72 6.60 -7.10
CA GLU A 129 9.95 6.82 -8.54
C GLU A 129 9.09 7.95 -9.07
N GLU A 130 7.85 8.09 -8.61
CA GLU A 130 6.98 9.21 -8.92
C GLU A 130 7.59 10.55 -8.47
N ASN A 131 8.34 10.57 -7.36
CA ASN A 131 9.14 11.68 -6.85
C ASN A 131 8.38 13.02 -6.74
N ARG A 132 7.10 12.98 -6.39
CA ARG A 132 6.28 14.20 -6.19
C ARG A 132 6.43 14.75 -4.78
N TRP A 133 6.51 13.86 -3.79
CA TRP A 133 6.65 14.19 -2.39
C TRP A 133 7.80 13.38 -1.77
N ASP A 134 8.39 13.92 -0.72
CA ASP A 134 9.55 13.31 -0.06
C ASP A 134 9.19 12.31 1.03
N HIS A 135 7.89 12.14 1.32
CA HIS A 135 7.43 11.22 2.37
C HIS A 135 6.05 10.66 2.09
N VAL A 136 5.75 9.59 2.82
CA VAL A 136 4.43 8.98 2.91
C VAL A 136 4.04 8.83 4.38
N GLU A 137 2.79 9.13 4.69
CA GLU A 137 2.21 8.95 6.01
C GLU A 137 1.18 7.82 6.02
N VAL A 138 0.96 7.28 7.21
CA VAL A 138 -0.10 6.31 7.48
C VAL A 138 -0.65 6.55 8.88
N CYS A 139 -1.97 6.52 9.02
CA CYS A 139 -2.67 6.58 10.32
C CYS A 139 -3.10 5.16 10.72
N VAL A 140 -2.58 4.65 11.84
CA VAL A 140 -2.75 3.26 12.28
C VAL A 140 -3.34 3.23 13.68
N LYS A 141 -4.39 2.43 13.90
CA LYS A 141 -4.93 2.22 15.25
C LYS A 141 -3.86 1.62 16.17
N LYS A 142 -3.69 2.17 17.38
CA LYS A 142 -2.70 1.71 18.38
C LYS A 142 -2.85 0.23 18.74
N LYS A 143 -4.05 -0.32 18.58
CA LYS A 143 -4.34 -1.74 18.81
C LYS A 143 -3.84 -2.65 17.69
N ASP A 144 -3.65 -2.13 16.46
CA ASP A 144 -3.14 -2.90 15.32
C ASP A 144 -1.61 -3.02 15.39
N THR A 145 -1.13 -3.79 16.35
CA THR A 145 0.31 -3.96 16.59
C THR A 145 1.02 -4.70 15.46
N GLU A 146 0.30 -5.49 14.67
CA GLU A 146 0.87 -6.18 13.50
C GLU A 146 1.16 -5.18 12.38
N ALA A 147 0.22 -4.27 12.08
CA ALA A 147 0.42 -3.22 11.09
C ALA A 147 1.54 -2.24 11.53
N ILE A 148 1.55 -1.82 12.80
CA ILE A 148 2.60 -0.95 13.34
C ILE A 148 3.98 -1.57 13.11
N ARG A 149 4.19 -2.84 13.48
CA ARG A 149 5.46 -3.56 13.28
C ARG A 149 5.83 -3.68 11.80
N LEU A 150 4.84 -3.89 10.93
CA LEU A 150 5.07 -3.94 9.49
C LEU A 150 5.59 -2.59 9.00
N TYR A 151 4.96 -1.48 9.37
CA TYR A 151 5.38 -0.14 8.98
C TYR A 151 6.76 0.23 9.57
N GLU A 152 7.01 -0.05 10.85
CA GLU A 152 8.32 0.18 11.48
C GLU A 152 9.46 -0.52 10.75
N LYS A 153 9.24 -1.79 10.33
CA LYS A 153 10.20 -2.58 9.56
C LYS A 153 10.55 -1.92 8.22
N HIS A 154 9.62 -1.17 7.63
CA HIS A 154 9.79 -0.47 6.34
C HIS A 154 10.18 1.00 6.50
N GLY A 155 10.67 1.38 7.68
CA GLY A 155 11.24 2.72 7.89
C GLY A 155 10.26 3.77 8.38
N PHE A 156 9.00 3.42 8.58
CA PHE A 156 8.05 4.35 9.20
C PHE A 156 8.40 4.59 10.67
N ARG A 157 8.19 5.80 11.12
CA ARG A 157 8.39 6.23 12.51
C ARG A 157 7.21 7.05 12.96
N ASP A 158 6.88 7.00 14.24
CA ASP A 158 5.88 7.87 14.85
C ASP A 158 6.24 9.33 14.54
N SER A 159 5.29 10.06 13.94
CA SER A 159 5.46 11.47 13.60
C SER A 159 5.36 12.40 14.82
N GLY A 160 4.81 11.91 15.93
CA GLY A 160 4.45 12.69 17.10
C GLY A 160 3.18 13.51 16.93
N TYR A 161 2.57 13.53 15.75
CA TYR A 161 1.28 14.19 15.51
C TYR A 161 0.14 13.31 16.02
N VAL A 162 -0.78 13.92 16.73
CA VAL A 162 -2.02 13.28 17.22
C VAL A 162 -3.20 13.91 16.49
N ASP A 163 -3.90 13.10 15.69
CA ASP A 163 -5.16 13.50 15.08
C ASP A 163 -6.28 13.49 16.15
N GLU A 164 -6.88 14.64 16.40
CA GLU A 164 -7.95 14.79 17.41
C GLU A 164 -9.21 13.99 17.06
N ASP A 165 -9.45 13.76 15.77
CA ASP A 165 -10.58 12.95 15.30
C ASP A 165 -10.34 11.44 15.47
N VAL A 166 -9.05 11.02 15.62
CA VAL A 166 -8.67 9.63 15.78
C VAL A 166 -7.62 9.44 16.90
N PRO A 167 -7.94 9.80 18.15
CA PRO A 167 -6.97 9.85 19.25
C PRO A 167 -6.41 8.48 19.67
N ASP A 168 -7.04 7.40 19.24
CA ASP A 168 -6.64 6.02 19.45
C ASP A 168 -5.72 5.47 18.32
N ALA A 169 -5.28 6.34 17.41
CA ALA A 169 -4.32 6.02 16.36
C ALA A 169 -2.93 6.62 16.63
N VAL A 170 -1.95 6.13 15.87
CA VAL A 170 -0.62 6.71 15.72
C VAL A 170 -0.43 7.09 14.25
N ASN A 171 0.06 8.30 14.01
CA ASN A 171 0.43 8.77 12.69
C ASN A 171 1.91 8.48 12.47
N MET A 172 2.22 7.68 11.48
CA MET A 172 3.59 7.27 11.18
C MET A 172 4.02 7.82 9.83
N ILE A 173 5.28 8.22 9.72
CA ILE A 173 5.87 8.83 8.53
C ILE A 173 7.09 8.02 8.07
N CYS A 174 7.20 7.81 6.75
CA CYS A 174 8.38 7.26 6.10
C CYS A 174 8.93 8.25 5.08
N ARG A 175 10.23 8.59 5.17
CA ARG A 175 10.92 9.40 4.16
C ARG A 175 11.27 8.55 2.95
N LEU A 176 10.90 9.02 1.75
CA LEU A 176 11.14 8.35 0.47
C LEU A 176 12.49 8.71 -0.13
N THR A 177 13.05 9.87 0.24
CA THR A 177 14.38 10.30 -0.18
C THR A 177 15.36 10.09 0.95
N GLU A 178 16.51 9.47 0.65
CA GLU A 178 17.69 9.61 1.52
C GLU A 178 18.03 11.09 1.56
N ASN A 179 18.28 11.64 2.77
CA ASN A 179 18.68 13.03 2.96
C ASN A 179 19.69 13.43 1.88
N ARG A 180 19.29 14.26 0.92
CA ARG A 180 20.27 15.04 0.16
C ARG A 180 20.82 16.08 1.15
N PRO A 181 22.14 16.08 1.37
CA PRO A 181 22.78 17.07 2.25
C PRO A 181 22.56 18.49 1.77
#